data_2aa24be1d4cb9aacd4908fe937b8f5ff
#
_entry.id   2aa24be1d4cb9aacd4908fe937b8f5ff
#
_cell.length_a   1.000
_cell.length_b   1.000
_cell.length_c   1.000
_cell.angle_alpha   90.00
_cell.angle_beta   90.00
_cell.angle_gamma   90.00
#
_symmetry.space_group_name_H-M   'P 1'
#
loop_
_entity.id
_entity.type
_entity.pdbx_description
1 polymer ?
#
loop_
_entity_poly.entity_id
_entity_poly.type
_entity_poly.pdbx_seq_one_letter_code
_entity_poly.pdbx_strand_id
1 'polypeptide(L)'
;MAWHDVGPVENFELDTPKVVQVGEERIAVFHLEDGFFAINDVCTHEYALLSEGFCEAGRIECPLHQACFDIRSGKALDEPAEIDLATYPTRVERGVVQFEL
;
A
#
# COMPACT_ATOMS: atom_id res chain seq x y z
N MET A 1 -17.67 -8.11 -0.41
CA MET A 1 -16.24 -7.92 -0.65
C MET A 1 -15.82 -8.77 -1.83
N ALA A 2 -14.92 -8.28 -2.62
CA ALA A 2 -14.51 -8.95 -3.85
C ALA A 2 -13.00 -8.84 -4.03
N TRP A 3 -12.44 -9.82 -4.74
CA TRP A 3 -11.03 -9.80 -5.11
C TRP A 3 -10.85 -9.03 -6.41
N HIS A 4 -9.87 -8.14 -6.42
CA HIS A 4 -9.56 -7.28 -7.57
C HIS A 4 -8.16 -7.60 -8.07
N ASP A 5 -8.02 -7.74 -9.39
CA ASP A 5 -6.72 -8.00 -10.01
C ASP A 5 -5.87 -6.74 -10.00
N VAL A 6 -4.59 -6.90 -9.66
CA VAL A 6 -3.62 -5.81 -9.75
C VAL A 6 -2.74 -6.00 -10.98
N GLY A 7 -2.20 -7.21 -11.16
CA GLY A 7 -1.36 -7.52 -12.30
C GLY A 7 -0.52 -8.76 -12.06
N PRO A 8 0.21 -9.23 -13.08
CA PRO A 8 1.07 -10.40 -12.95
C PRO A 8 2.19 -10.16 -11.94
N VAL A 9 2.56 -11.21 -11.21
CA VAL A 9 3.64 -11.15 -10.22
C VAL A 9 4.92 -10.58 -10.81
N GLU A 10 5.27 -10.98 -12.02
CA GLU A 10 6.50 -10.58 -12.69
C GLU A 10 6.56 -9.09 -13.05
N ASN A 11 5.43 -8.39 -12.98
CA ASN A 11 5.40 -6.95 -13.24
C ASN A 11 5.64 -6.10 -11.99
N PHE A 12 5.85 -6.74 -10.84
CA PHE A 12 6.11 -6.03 -9.59
C PHE A 12 7.61 -5.96 -9.32
N GLU A 13 8.05 -4.80 -8.86
CA GLU A 13 9.41 -4.61 -8.38
C GLU A 13 9.38 -4.43 -6.86
N LEU A 14 10.44 -4.86 -6.17
CA LEU A 14 10.53 -4.69 -4.72
C LEU A 14 10.43 -3.21 -4.35
N ASP A 15 9.71 -2.95 -3.27
CA ASP A 15 9.54 -1.62 -2.68
C ASP A 15 8.90 -0.59 -3.61
N THR A 16 8.26 -1.05 -4.68
CA THR A 16 7.61 -0.18 -5.66
C THR A 16 6.11 -0.49 -5.70
N PRO A 17 5.25 0.49 -5.43
CA PRO A 17 3.81 0.24 -5.40
C PRO A 17 3.17 0.26 -6.78
N LYS A 18 2.09 -0.52 -6.90
CA LYS A 18 1.14 -0.39 -8.00
C LYS A 18 -0.17 0.09 -7.42
N VAL A 19 -0.80 1.04 -8.08
CA VAL A 19 -2.03 1.65 -7.59
C VAL A 19 -3.22 1.19 -8.41
N VAL A 20 -4.31 0.84 -7.71
CA VAL A 20 -5.57 0.46 -8.34
C VAL A 20 -6.68 1.34 -7.74
N GLN A 21 -7.52 1.89 -8.62
CA GLN A 21 -8.67 2.67 -8.21
C GLN A 21 -9.92 1.80 -8.30
N VAL A 22 -10.62 1.65 -7.18
CA VAL A 22 -11.89 0.91 -7.14
C VAL A 22 -12.94 1.83 -6.53
N GLY A 23 -13.83 2.33 -7.39
CA GLY A 23 -14.80 3.34 -6.96
C GLY A 23 -14.06 4.59 -6.48
N GLU A 24 -14.30 4.97 -5.24
CA GLU A 24 -13.61 6.11 -4.62
C GLU A 24 -12.37 5.72 -3.84
N GLU A 25 -12.10 4.42 -3.75
CA GLU A 25 -10.95 3.90 -3.01
C GLU A 25 -9.72 3.78 -3.90
N ARG A 26 -8.60 4.28 -3.41
CA ARG A 26 -7.33 4.20 -4.10
C ARG A 26 -6.39 3.34 -3.27
N ILE A 27 -6.00 2.21 -3.84
CA ILE A 27 -5.25 1.17 -3.13
C ILE A 27 -3.84 1.06 -3.71
N ALA A 28 -2.84 1.09 -2.84
CA ALA A 28 -1.46 0.87 -3.23
C ALA A 28 -1.04 -0.53 -2.80
N VAL A 29 -0.52 -1.31 -3.75
CA VAL A 29 -0.07 -2.68 -3.49
C VAL A 29 1.45 -2.73 -3.63
N PHE A 30 2.12 -3.11 -2.55
CA PHE A 30 3.57 -3.16 -2.47
C PHE A 30 4.08 -4.59 -2.53
N HIS A 31 5.20 -4.78 -3.23
CA HIS A 31 5.94 -6.03 -3.22
C HIS A 31 7.09 -5.90 -2.22
N LEU A 32 7.00 -6.61 -1.11
CA LEU A 32 8.06 -6.66 -0.09
C LEU A 32 8.73 -8.03 -0.13
N GLU A 33 9.80 -8.20 0.63
CA GLU A 33 10.57 -9.45 0.63
C GLU A 33 9.71 -10.68 0.98
N ASP A 34 8.73 -10.52 1.84
CA ASP A 34 7.90 -11.60 2.35
C ASP A 34 6.50 -11.67 1.74
N GLY A 35 6.23 -10.90 0.68
CA GLY A 35 4.95 -11.00 -0.02
C GLY A 35 4.43 -9.68 -0.54
N PHE A 36 3.13 -9.66 -0.78
CA PHE A 36 2.42 -8.49 -1.31
C PHE A 36 1.50 -7.93 -0.23
N PHE A 37 1.47 -6.61 -0.10
CA PHE A 37 0.69 -5.93 0.93
C PHE A 37 -0.05 -4.75 0.32
N ALA A 38 -1.33 -4.62 0.67
CA ALA A 38 -2.18 -3.57 0.13
C ALA A 38 -2.62 -2.61 1.24
N ILE A 39 -2.45 -1.33 0.99
CA ILE A 39 -2.86 -0.26 1.91
C ILE A 39 -3.66 0.78 1.15
N ASN A 40 -4.42 1.58 1.88
CA ASN A 40 -5.05 2.74 1.28
C ASN A 40 -3.95 3.72 0.88
N ASP A 41 -4.03 4.25 -0.34
CA ASP A 41 -2.98 5.11 -0.89
C ASP A 41 -3.03 6.55 -0.36
N VAL A 42 -4.12 6.93 0.28
CA VAL A 42 -4.26 8.29 0.81
C VAL A 42 -3.73 8.34 2.24
N CYS A 43 -2.79 9.25 2.48
CA CYS A 43 -2.22 9.45 3.80
C CYS A 43 -3.30 9.90 4.79
N THR A 44 -3.32 9.30 6.00
CA THR A 44 -4.30 9.66 7.02
C THR A 44 -4.02 11.01 7.66
N HIS A 45 -2.77 11.49 7.57
CA HIS A 45 -2.37 12.77 8.13
C HIS A 45 -2.87 13.94 7.27
N GLU A 46 -2.64 13.85 5.96
CA GLU A 46 -3.04 14.87 5.01
C GLU A 46 -3.36 14.23 3.67
N TYR A 47 -4.06 14.97 2.81
CA TYR A 47 -4.34 14.45 1.47
C TYR A 47 -3.04 14.44 0.66
N ALA A 48 -2.41 13.29 0.65
CA ALA A 48 -1.22 13.02 -0.14
C ALA A 48 -1.27 11.55 -0.54
N LEU A 49 -0.66 11.21 -1.65
CA LEU A 49 -0.64 9.83 -2.15
C LEU A 49 0.64 9.15 -1.68
N LEU A 50 0.48 8.09 -0.88
CA LEU A 50 1.62 7.35 -0.34
C LEU A 50 2.45 6.70 -1.44
N SER A 51 1.83 6.34 -2.56
CA SER A 51 2.55 5.78 -3.71
C SER A 51 3.56 6.75 -4.31
N GLU A 52 3.44 8.04 -4.01
CA GLU A 52 4.41 9.06 -4.43
C GLU A 52 5.49 9.30 -3.38
N GLY A 53 5.40 8.63 -2.26
CA GLY A 53 6.35 8.76 -1.18
C GLY A 53 7.53 7.81 -1.31
N PHE A 54 8.23 7.61 -0.22
CA PHE A 54 9.45 6.82 -0.19
C PHE A 54 9.26 5.52 0.58
N CYS A 55 9.52 4.40 -0.07
CA CYS A 55 9.38 3.07 0.51
C CYS A 55 10.74 2.46 0.80
N GLU A 56 10.98 2.07 2.06
CA GLU A 56 12.22 1.44 2.47
C GLU A 56 11.97 0.55 3.69
N ALA A 57 12.53 -0.64 3.66
CA ALA A 57 12.48 -1.58 4.81
C ALA A 57 11.06 -1.85 5.32
N GLY A 58 10.08 -1.97 4.42
CA GLY A 58 8.70 -2.24 4.79
C GLY A 58 7.94 -1.05 5.35
N ARG A 59 8.47 0.14 5.20
CA ARG A 59 7.86 1.39 5.66
C ARG A 59 7.59 2.29 4.47
N ILE A 60 6.51 3.06 4.55
CA ILE A 60 6.20 4.07 3.54
C ILE A 60 6.19 5.45 4.20
N GLU A 61 6.94 6.37 3.63
CA GLU A 61 7.00 7.74 4.09
C GLU A 61 6.12 8.61 3.21
N CYS A 62 5.17 9.33 3.84
CA CYS A 62 4.30 10.26 3.14
C CYS A 62 5.14 11.38 2.51
N PRO A 63 4.87 11.79 1.26
CA PRO A 63 5.62 12.87 0.63
C PRO A 63 5.42 14.23 1.31
N LEU A 64 4.37 14.36 2.14
CA LEU A 64 4.13 15.58 2.90
C LEU A 64 4.45 15.33 4.39
N HIS A 65 5.31 16.17 4.96
CA HIS A 65 5.65 16.17 6.39
C HIS A 65 6.31 14.88 6.89
N GLN A 66 6.71 13.97 5.98
CA GLN A 66 7.48 12.77 6.33
C GLN A 66 6.81 11.84 7.34
N ALA A 67 5.49 11.78 7.34
CA ALA A 67 4.77 10.81 8.17
C ALA A 67 5.09 9.39 7.69
N CYS A 68 5.39 8.49 8.61
CA CYS A 68 5.76 7.11 8.27
C CYS A 68 4.73 6.10 8.75
N PHE A 69 4.51 5.08 7.93
CA PHE A 69 3.58 3.98 8.23
C PHE A 69 4.25 2.64 7.95
N ASP A 70 3.89 1.64 8.74
CA ASP A 70 4.29 0.28 8.45
C ASP A 70 3.38 -0.29 7.36
N ILE A 71 3.97 -0.77 6.27
CA ILE A 71 3.19 -1.26 5.13
C ILE A 71 2.42 -2.53 5.47
N ARG A 72 2.99 -3.43 6.27
CA ARG A 72 2.36 -4.71 6.59
C ARG A 72 1.14 -4.56 7.47
N SER A 73 1.19 -3.68 8.46
CA SER A 73 0.11 -3.50 9.43
C SER A 73 -0.71 -2.24 9.20
N GLY A 74 -0.19 -1.29 8.42
CA GLY A 74 -0.80 0.02 8.25
C GLY A 74 -0.57 0.95 9.43
N LYS A 75 0.20 0.52 10.43
CA LYS A 75 0.35 1.27 11.67
C LYS A 75 1.15 2.55 11.48
N ALA A 76 0.64 3.65 12.04
CA ALA A 76 1.37 4.92 12.07
C ALA A 76 2.58 4.77 12.99
N LEU A 77 3.76 5.10 12.47
CA LEU A 77 5.02 4.88 13.19
C LEU A 77 5.58 6.15 13.84
N ASP A 78 5.49 7.27 13.16
CA ASP A 78 6.08 8.51 13.63
C ASP A 78 5.13 9.67 13.43
N GLU A 79 5.24 10.67 14.30
CA GLU A 79 4.53 11.92 14.08
C GLU A 79 5.00 12.56 12.75
N PRO A 80 4.13 13.26 12.03
CA PRO A 80 2.77 13.64 12.44
C PRO A 80 1.69 12.61 12.17
N ALA A 81 2.03 11.39 11.75
CA ALA A 81 1.04 10.34 11.54
C ALA A 81 0.51 9.83 12.88
N GLU A 82 -0.79 9.92 13.08
CA GLU A 82 -1.46 9.49 14.32
C GLU A 82 -2.52 8.43 14.09
N ILE A 83 -3.03 8.34 12.86
CA ILE A 83 -4.12 7.43 12.50
C ILE A 83 -3.57 6.37 11.56
N ASP A 84 -3.82 5.09 11.88
CA ASP A 84 -3.33 3.98 11.07
C ASP A 84 -4.01 3.95 9.71
N LEU A 85 -3.30 3.41 8.72
CA LEU A 85 -3.84 3.20 7.38
C LEU A 85 -4.72 1.96 7.36
N ALA A 86 -5.75 1.98 6.52
CA ALA A 86 -6.52 0.77 6.23
C ALA A 86 -5.64 -0.18 5.41
N THR A 87 -5.71 -1.46 5.73
CA THR A 87 -5.02 -2.53 4.99
C THR A 87 -6.04 -3.49 4.40
N TYR A 88 -5.63 -4.20 3.36
CA TYR A 88 -6.52 -5.10 2.63
C TYR A 88 -5.82 -6.44 2.43
N PRO A 89 -6.55 -7.57 2.55
CA PRO A 89 -5.94 -8.88 2.26
C PRO A 89 -5.42 -8.96 0.84
N THR A 90 -4.32 -9.67 0.65
CA THR A 90 -3.75 -9.91 -0.66
C THR A 90 -3.58 -11.41 -0.89
N ARG A 91 -3.52 -11.80 -2.15
CA ARG A 91 -3.20 -13.17 -2.54
C ARG A 91 -2.60 -13.16 -3.94
N VAL A 92 -1.96 -14.26 -4.31
CA VAL A 92 -1.55 -14.52 -5.68
C VAL A 92 -2.42 -15.68 -6.18
N GLU A 93 -3.15 -15.43 -7.26
CA GLU A 93 -4.03 -16.43 -7.86
C GLU A 93 -3.65 -16.60 -9.32
N ARG A 94 -3.16 -17.80 -9.67
CA ARG A 94 -2.72 -18.11 -11.05
C ARG A 94 -1.71 -17.09 -11.58
N GLY A 95 -0.74 -16.69 -10.73
CA GLY A 95 0.30 -15.76 -11.10
C GLY A 95 -0.11 -14.29 -11.12
N VAL A 96 -1.33 -13.97 -10.67
CA VAL A 96 -1.84 -12.60 -10.62
C VAL A 96 -2.01 -12.17 -9.18
N VAL A 97 -1.47 -11.00 -8.84
CA VAL A 97 -1.62 -10.42 -7.51
C VAL A 97 -3.00 -9.79 -7.40
N GLN A 98 -3.70 -10.08 -6.31
CA GLN A 98 -5.05 -9.56 -6.05
C GLN A 98 -5.14 -9.00 -4.64
N PHE A 99 -6.06 -8.07 -4.42
CA PHE A 99 -6.44 -7.62 -3.08
C PHE A 99 -7.96 -7.71 -2.92
N GLU A 100 -8.40 -7.80 -1.66
CA GLU A 100 -9.82 -7.89 -1.35
C GLU A 100 -10.34 -6.56 -0.83
N LEU A 101 -11.44 -6.11 -1.44
CA LEU A 101 -12.10 -4.88 -1.04
C LEU A 101 -13.61 -5.05 -1.08
#